data_fad8b984d4889e486f74598f708681f1
#
_entry.id   fad8b984d4889e486f74598f708681f1
#
_cell.length_a   1.000
_cell.length_b   1.000
_cell.length_c   1.000
_cell.angle_alpha   90.00
_cell.angle_beta   90.00
_cell.angle_gamma   90.00
#
_symmetry.space_group_name_H-M   'P 1'
#
loop_
_entity.id
_entity.type
_entity.pdbx_description
1 polymer ?
#
loop_
_entity_poly.entity_id
_entity_poly.type
_entity_poly.pdbx_seq_one_letter_code
_entity_poly.pdbx_strand_id
1 'polypeptide(L)'
;MIRRPPRSTQSRSSAASDVYKRQNNMKKTQIFIFDLDDTVIDSSHRATLMVDNGQVILDLDAWKQDSTRKNIMKDSLLPLATYMRECIQAEHTYVWVCTARNMQSADHDYLAKHGLTPNLVLSRQLDDDTADHILKKKMIGKLLNLKPFKDCETIFFDDKPKNLKALESLIDFNLNARAINDIGAIPVEWATS
;
A
#
# COMPACT_ATOMS: atom_id res chain seq x y z
N MET A 1 4.76 10.37 -76.52
CA MET A 1 5.49 10.09 -75.29
C MET A 1 4.79 10.83 -74.10
N ILE A 2 4.05 10.09 -73.29
CA ILE A 2 3.30 10.65 -72.19
C ILE A 2 4.13 10.39 -70.91
N ARG A 3 4.60 11.44 -70.23
CA ARG A 3 5.34 11.36 -68.94
C ARG A 3 4.36 11.16 -67.79
N ARG A 4 4.56 10.09 -67.00
CA ARG A 4 3.80 9.86 -65.76
C ARG A 4 4.27 10.85 -64.66
N PRO A 5 3.34 11.34 -63.80
CA PRO A 5 3.72 12.20 -62.68
C PRO A 5 4.38 11.38 -61.55
N PRO A 6 5.23 12.01 -60.73
CA PRO A 6 5.93 11.34 -59.64
C PRO A 6 4.95 10.97 -58.52
N ARG A 7 5.12 9.77 -57.97
CA ARG A 7 4.41 9.30 -56.77
C ARG A 7 4.81 10.14 -55.57
N SER A 8 3.84 10.73 -54.88
CA SER A 8 4.04 11.39 -53.61
C SER A 8 4.44 10.36 -52.52
N THR A 9 5.62 10.51 -51.97
CA THR A 9 6.04 9.80 -50.80
C THR A 9 5.28 10.37 -49.59
N GLN A 10 4.23 9.68 -49.15
CA GLN A 10 3.59 9.95 -47.87
C GLN A 10 4.61 9.72 -46.73
N SER A 11 4.83 10.75 -45.97
CA SER A 11 5.79 10.76 -44.86
C SER A 11 5.34 9.80 -43.74
N ARG A 12 6.14 8.77 -43.50
CA ARG A 12 6.01 7.84 -42.35
C ARG A 12 6.29 8.49 -40.97
N SER A 13 6.39 9.81 -40.93
CA SER A 13 6.85 10.56 -39.76
C SER A 13 5.74 10.84 -38.70
N SER A 14 4.46 10.86 -39.09
CA SER A 14 3.38 11.23 -38.17
C SER A 14 2.99 10.08 -37.23
N ALA A 15 2.96 8.85 -37.70
CA ALA A 15 2.57 7.69 -36.91
C ALA A 15 3.59 7.36 -35.80
N ALA A 16 4.88 7.51 -36.07
CA ALA A 16 5.94 7.32 -35.08
C ALA A 16 5.91 8.39 -33.99
N SER A 17 5.60 9.65 -34.38
CA SER A 17 5.43 10.76 -33.45
C SER A 17 4.21 10.60 -32.54
N ASP A 18 3.11 10.05 -33.06
CA ASP A 18 1.89 9.80 -32.28
C ASP A 18 2.04 8.61 -31.33
N VAL A 19 2.77 7.59 -31.72
CA VAL A 19 3.11 6.45 -30.83
C VAL A 19 4.03 6.92 -29.72
N TYR A 20 5.03 7.76 -30.02
CA TYR A 20 5.96 8.31 -29.04
C TYR A 20 5.26 9.29 -28.06
N LYS A 21 4.30 10.10 -28.54
CA LYS A 21 3.47 10.95 -27.70
C LYS A 21 2.51 10.16 -26.80
N ARG A 22 1.97 9.05 -27.28
CA ARG A 22 1.13 8.15 -26.47
C ARG A 22 1.96 7.43 -25.40
N GLN A 23 3.20 7.06 -25.70
CA GLN A 23 4.11 6.45 -24.72
C GLN A 23 4.56 7.43 -23.62
N ASN A 24 4.68 8.74 -23.93
CA ASN A 24 5.03 9.77 -22.95
C ASN A 24 3.84 10.26 -22.09
N ASN A 25 2.61 9.84 -22.43
CA ASN A 25 1.41 10.13 -21.65
C ASN A 25 0.93 8.91 -20.84
N MET A 26 1.76 7.87 -20.69
CA MET A 26 1.43 6.78 -19.79
C MET A 26 1.47 7.33 -18.36
N LYS A 27 0.33 7.32 -17.69
CA LYS A 27 0.20 7.66 -16.28
C LYS A 27 1.25 6.85 -15.51
N LYS A 28 2.04 7.52 -14.69
CA LYS A 28 3.06 6.87 -13.86
C LYS A 28 2.37 5.83 -12.99
N THR A 29 2.89 4.62 -12.94
CA THR A 29 2.36 3.59 -12.07
C THR A 29 2.55 4.00 -10.62
N GLN A 30 1.50 3.86 -9.81
CA GLN A 30 1.51 4.20 -8.39
C GLN A 30 1.57 2.94 -7.53
N ILE A 31 2.24 3.02 -6.39
CA ILE A 31 2.28 1.98 -5.37
C ILE A 31 1.67 2.54 -4.10
N PHE A 32 0.51 2.03 -3.72
CA PHE A 32 -0.13 2.35 -2.46
C PHE A 32 0.23 1.27 -1.43
N ILE A 33 0.84 1.67 -0.33
CA ILE A 33 1.31 0.77 0.72
C ILE A 33 0.53 1.06 1.98
N PHE A 34 -0.20 0.08 2.50
CA PHE A 34 -1.03 0.22 3.70
C PHE A 34 -0.48 -0.64 4.83
N ASP A 35 -0.36 -0.06 6.03
CA ASP A 35 -0.38 -0.85 7.26
C ASP A 35 -1.76 -1.43 7.49
N LEU A 36 -1.93 -2.35 8.42
CA LEU A 36 -3.22 -2.97 8.74
C LEU A 36 -3.81 -2.45 10.03
N ASP A 37 -3.18 -2.75 11.17
CA ASP A 37 -3.71 -2.42 12.49
C ASP A 37 -3.78 -0.91 12.68
N ASP A 38 -4.91 -0.40 13.17
CA ASP A 38 -5.19 1.04 13.35
C ASP A 38 -5.05 1.89 12.07
N THR A 39 -4.86 1.25 10.91
CA THR A 39 -4.78 1.88 9.59
C THR A 39 -5.98 1.50 8.72
N VAL A 40 -6.12 0.24 8.39
CA VAL A 40 -7.21 -0.32 7.57
C VAL A 40 -8.18 -1.14 8.41
N ILE A 41 -7.69 -1.74 9.49
CA ILE A 41 -8.41 -2.67 10.37
C ILE A 41 -8.38 -2.15 11.80
N ASP A 42 -9.52 -2.10 12.45
CA ASP A 42 -9.65 -1.97 13.89
C ASP A 42 -9.68 -3.38 14.51
N SER A 43 -8.60 -3.71 15.19
CA SER A 43 -8.40 -4.95 15.93
C SER A 43 -8.33 -4.72 17.45
N SER A 44 -8.71 -3.54 17.92
CA SER A 44 -8.62 -3.11 19.33
C SER A 44 -9.34 -4.05 20.31
N HIS A 45 -10.42 -4.71 19.86
CA HIS A 45 -11.15 -5.68 20.68
C HIS A 45 -10.29 -6.89 21.13
N ARG A 46 -9.12 -7.11 20.51
CA ARG A 46 -8.15 -8.16 20.86
C ARG A 46 -6.98 -7.62 21.69
N ALA A 47 -6.88 -6.29 21.83
CA ALA A 47 -5.77 -5.65 22.51
C ALA A 47 -5.92 -5.80 24.03
N THR A 48 -4.98 -6.49 24.66
CA THR A 48 -4.80 -6.49 26.10
C THR A 48 -3.66 -5.54 26.45
N LEU A 49 -3.89 -4.64 27.39
CA LEU A 49 -2.89 -3.68 27.85
C LEU A 49 -2.26 -4.18 29.13
N MET A 50 -0.96 -3.96 29.27
CA MET A 50 -0.20 -4.23 30.48
C MET A 50 0.60 -2.99 30.89
N VAL A 51 1.02 -2.96 32.14
CA VAL A 51 1.91 -1.90 32.65
C VAL A 51 3.32 -2.48 32.74
N ASP A 52 4.24 -1.89 31.99
CA ASP A 52 5.65 -2.21 32.03
C ASP A 52 6.47 -0.93 32.33
N ASN A 53 7.30 -0.96 33.35
CA ASN A 53 8.12 0.18 33.79
C ASN A 53 7.33 1.50 33.95
N GLY A 54 6.05 1.42 34.40
CA GLY A 54 5.17 2.56 34.59
C GLY A 54 4.53 3.09 33.27
N GLN A 55 4.75 2.44 32.15
CA GLN A 55 4.10 2.74 30.87
C GLN A 55 3.04 1.71 30.53
N VAL A 56 1.93 2.18 29.99
CA VAL A 56 0.88 1.29 29.44
C VAL A 56 1.29 0.88 28.04
N ILE A 57 1.49 -0.42 27.86
CA ILE A 57 1.89 -1.00 26.57
C ILE A 57 0.96 -2.14 26.19
N LEU A 58 0.98 -2.53 24.92
CA LEU A 58 0.27 -3.70 24.43
C LEU A 58 0.97 -4.98 24.92
N ASP A 59 0.19 -5.88 25.53
CA ASP A 59 0.65 -7.23 25.84
C ASP A 59 0.73 -8.06 24.56
N LEU A 60 1.95 -8.22 24.04
CA LEU A 60 2.18 -8.91 22.78
C LEU A 60 1.91 -10.43 22.85
N ASP A 61 2.08 -11.03 24.03
CA ASP A 61 1.79 -12.46 24.20
C ASP A 61 0.29 -12.73 24.26
N ALA A 62 -0.46 -11.91 24.99
CA ALA A 62 -1.91 -11.94 24.95
C ALA A 62 -2.44 -11.66 23.54
N TRP A 63 -1.87 -10.66 22.83
CA TRP A 63 -2.22 -10.36 21.45
C TRP A 63 -2.03 -11.58 20.51
N LYS A 64 -0.88 -12.28 20.62
CA LYS A 64 -0.61 -13.49 19.83
C LYS A 64 -1.63 -14.59 20.14
N GLN A 65 -1.95 -14.81 21.43
CA GLN A 65 -2.92 -15.81 21.85
C GLN A 65 -4.34 -15.51 21.36
N ASP A 66 -4.74 -14.24 21.36
CA ASP A 66 -6.05 -13.76 20.93
C ASP A 66 -6.17 -13.63 19.39
N SER A 67 -5.06 -13.76 18.66
CA SER A 67 -5.04 -13.76 17.18
C SER A 67 -5.56 -15.08 16.61
N THR A 68 -6.68 -15.57 17.11
CA THR A 68 -7.39 -16.74 16.61
C THR A 68 -8.25 -16.38 15.39
N ARG A 69 -8.53 -17.36 14.50
CA ARG A 69 -9.47 -17.16 13.39
C ARG A 69 -10.80 -16.53 13.83
N LYS A 70 -11.36 -17.01 14.95
CA LYS A 70 -12.63 -16.52 15.49
C LYS A 70 -12.55 -15.02 15.82
N ASN A 71 -11.46 -14.58 16.39
CA ASN A 71 -11.28 -13.20 16.78
C ASN A 71 -10.91 -12.31 15.59
N ILE A 72 -10.02 -12.76 14.71
CA ILE A 72 -9.68 -12.05 13.47
C ILE A 72 -10.94 -11.77 12.64
N MET A 73 -11.85 -12.73 12.52
CA MET A 73 -13.11 -12.54 11.78
C MET A 73 -14.10 -11.55 12.42
N LYS A 74 -13.83 -11.04 13.62
CA LYS A 74 -14.59 -10.00 14.30
C LYS A 74 -13.98 -8.62 14.19
N ASP A 75 -12.76 -8.51 13.65
CA ASP A 75 -12.13 -7.21 13.38
C ASP A 75 -13.08 -6.36 12.53
N SER A 76 -13.05 -5.06 12.69
CA SER A 76 -13.83 -4.12 11.88
C SER A 76 -12.96 -3.34 10.92
N LEU A 77 -13.57 -2.80 9.87
CA LEU A 77 -12.86 -1.98 8.90
C LEU A 77 -12.88 -0.51 9.31
N LEU A 78 -11.76 0.16 9.16
CA LEU A 78 -11.63 1.60 9.28
C LEU A 78 -11.98 2.30 7.94
N PRO A 79 -12.30 3.59 7.92
CA PRO A 79 -12.66 4.33 6.71
C PRO A 79 -11.66 4.18 5.56
N LEU A 80 -10.35 4.12 5.85
CA LEU A 80 -9.30 3.97 4.86
C LEU A 80 -9.37 2.64 4.07
N ALA A 81 -10.07 1.61 4.60
CA ALA A 81 -10.32 0.36 3.90
C ALA A 81 -11.13 0.57 2.59
N THR A 82 -12.02 1.56 2.56
CA THR A 82 -12.77 1.89 1.34
C THR A 82 -11.84 2.40 0.26
N TYR A 83 -10.94 3.30 0.61
CA TYR A 83 -9.94 3.80 -0.33
C TYR A 83 -8.96 2.72 -0.79
N MET A 84 -8.49 1.86 0.10
CA MET A 84 -7.67 0.71 -0.29
C MET A 84 -8.37 -0.16 -1.34
N ARG A 85 -9.68 -0.36 -1.20
CA ARG A 85 -10.48 -1.13 -2.16
C ARG A 85 -10.57 -0.43 -3.52
N GLU A 86 -10.72 0.89 -3.53
CA GLU A 86 -10.68 1.70 -4.75
C GLU A 86 -9.32 1.61 -5.45
N CYS A 87 -8.22 1.72 -4.69
CA CYS A 87 -6.87 1.55 -5.22
C CYS A 87 -6.64 0.15 -5.83
N ILE A 88 -7.21 -0.91 -5.21
CA ILE A 88 -7.12 -2.29 -5.75
C ILE A 88 -7.81 -2.40 -7.12
N GLN A 89 -8.88 -1.64 -7.34
CA GLN A 89 -9.67 -1.66 -8.59
C GLN A 89 -9.13 -0.72 -9.66
N ALA A 90 -8.28 0.24 -9.29
CA ALA A 90 -7.77 1.25 -10.19
C ALA A 90 -6.72 0.68 -11.17
N GLU A 91 -6.72 1.16 -12.41
CA GLU A 91 -5.69 0.84 -13.39
C GLU A 91 -4.36 1.53 -13.05
N HIS A 92 -3.26 0.90 -13.41
CA HIS A 92 -1.89 1.42 -13.19
C HIS A 92 -1.52 1.64 -11.73
N THR A 93 -2.12 0.87 -10.82
CA THR A 93 -1.79 0.87 -9.40
C THR A 93 -1.29 -0.49 -8.93
N TYR A 94 -0.38 -0.46 -7.97
CA TYR A 94 -0.06 -1.62 -7.12
C TYR A 94 -0.50 -1.29 -5.71
N VAL A 95 -1.17 -2.24 -5.07
CA VAL A 95 -1.53 -2.14 -3.66
C VAL A 95 -0.74 -3.17 -2.87
N TRP A 96 0.03 -2.70 -1.90
CA TRP A 96 0.78 -3.54 -0.99
C TRP A 96 0.24 -3.37 0.42
N VAL A 97 0.26 -4.44 1.18
CA VAL A 97 0.14 -4.40 2.64
C VAL A 97 1.54 -4.54 3.23
N CYS A 98 1.89 -3.69 4.19
CA CYS A 98 3.13 -3.78 4.94
C CYS A 98 2.84 -3.66 6.44
N THR A 99 2.81 -4.79 7.13
CA THR A 99 2.38 -4.87 8.53
C THR A 99 3.44 -5.51 9.43
N ALA A 100 3.48 -5.06 10.69
CA ALA A 100 4.27 -5.72 11.72
C ALA A 100 3.58 -6.96 12.31
N ARG A 101 2.34 -7.24 11.90
CA ARG A 101 1.61 -8.46 12.27
C ARG A 101 2.27 -9.68 11.61
N ASN A 102 2.34 -10.79 12.33
CA ASN A 102 2.60 -12.10 11.72
C ASN A 102 1.31 -12.58 11.06
N MET A 103 1.22 -12.48 9.73
CA MET A 103 0.03 -12.82 8.97
C MET A 103 -0.19 -14.33 8.91
N GLN A 104 -1.41 -14.75 9.21
CA GLN A 104 -1.86 -16.13 9.14
C GLN A 104 -2.92 -16.30 8.04
N SER A 105 -3.30 -17.53 7.74
CA SER A 105 -4.37 -17.80 6.76
C SER A 105 -5.68 -17.06 7.08
N ALA A 106 -6.00 -16.93 8.36
CA ALA A 106 -7.21 -16.22 8.80
C ALA A 106 -7.17 -14.72 8.44
N ASP A 107 -6.01 -14.08 8.49
CA ASP A 107 -5.85 -12.68 8.10
C ASP A 107 -6.07 -12.51 6.58
N HIS A 108 -5.50 -13.40 5.78
CA HIS A 108 -5.72 -13.41 4.33
C HIS A 108 -7.18 -13.66 3.97
N ASP A 109 -7.84 -14.59 4.64
CA ASP A 109 -9.27 -14.87 4.46
C ASP A 109 -10.13 -13.67 4.85
N TYR A 110 -9.76 -12.96 5.92
CA TYR A 110 -10.43 -11.74 6.34
C TYR A 110 -10.32 -10.64 5.27
N LEU A 111 -9.10 -10.37 4.79
CA LEU A 111 -8.89 -9.39 3.73
C LEU A 111 -9.68 -9.76 2.46
N ALA A 112 -9.62 -11.01 2.02
CA ALA A 112 -10.34 -11.50 0.84
C ALA A 112 -11.86 -11.34 1.01
N LYS A 113 -12.41 -11.71 2.18
CA LYS A 113 -13.83 -11.56 2.50
C LYS A 113 -14.32 -10.11 2.34
N HIS A 114 -13.45 -9.15 2.64
CA HIS A 114 -13.77 -7.72 2.57
C HIS A 114 -13.34 -7.03 1.26
N GLY A 115 -12.90 -7.81 0.25
CA GLY A 115 -12.45 -7.26 -1.03
C GLY A 115 -11.14 -6.47 -0.95
N LEU A 116 -10.32 -6.76 0.04
CA LEU A 116 -9.03 -6.11 0.30
C LEU A 116 -7.86 -7.05 -0.08
N THR A 117 -7.89 -7.59 -1.30
CA THR A 117 -6.85 -8.50 -1.78
C THR A 117 -5.72 -7.69 -2.44
N PRO A 118 -4.60 -7.42 -1.73
CA PRO A 118 -3.50 -6.63 -2.27
C PRO A 118 -2.70 -7.45 -3.29
N ASN A 119 -1.90 -6.76 -4.12
CA ASN A 119 -0.95 -7.41 -5.02
C ASN A 119 0.21 -8.08 -4.25
N LEU A 120 0.53 -7.57 -3.05
CA LEU A 120 1.62 -8.07 -2.23
C LEU A 120 1.35 -7.84 -0.74
N VAL A 121 1.73 -8.81 0.07
CA VAL A 121 1.72 -8.72 1.54
C VAL A 121 3.13 -8.86 2.07
N LEU A 122 3.58 -7.84 2.79
CA LEU A 122 4.82 -7.81 3.55
C LEU A 122 4.48 -7.89 5.02
N SER A 123 4.80 -8.97 5.66
CA SER A 123 4.47 -9.21 7.06
C SER A 123 5.69 -9.68 7.86
N ARG A 124 5.60 -9.50 9.16
CA ARG A 124 6.58 -10.03 10.11
C ARG A 124 6.65 -11.54 9.99
N GLN A 125 7.84 -12.08 9.98
CA GLN A 125 8.05 -13.52 10.10
C GLN A 125 7.86 -13.97 11.55
N LEU A 126 7.57 -15.26 11.72
CA LEU A 126 7.55 -15.87 13.05
C LEU A 126 8.90 -15.65 13.73
N ASP A 127 8.89 -15.31 15.01
CA ASP A 127 10.09 -15.09 15.84
C ASP A 127 11.01 -13.91 15.40
N ASP A 128 10.50 -12.99 14.57
CA ASP A 128 11.22 -11.76 14.24
C ASP A 128 10.80 -10.63 15.20
N ASP A 129 11.69 -10.25 16.12
CA ASP A 129 11.48 -9.19 17.11
C ASP A 129 11.99 -7.81 16.65
N THR A 130 12.32 -7.66 15.37
CA THR A 130 12.75 -6.38 14.81
C THR A 130 11.69 -5.29 15.05
N ALA A 131 12.08 -4.12 15.53
CA ALA A 131 11.16 -3.00 15.74
C ALA A 131 10.43 -2.62 14.44
N ASP A 132 9.12 -2.32 14.53
CA ASP A 132 8.20 -2.12 13.40
C ASP A 132 8.77 -1.21 12.30
N HIS A 133 9.28 -0.04 12.70
CA HIS A 133 9.80 0.96 11.77
C HIS A 133 11.07 0.50 11.02
N ILE A 134 11.91 -0.33 11.65
CA ILE A 134 13.10 -0.92 11.03
C ILE A 134 12.67 -2.03 10.09
N LEU A 135 11.77 -2.89 10.53
CA LEU A 135 11.22 -3.99 9.76
C LEU A 135 10.56 -3.49 8.46
N LYS A 136 9.63 -2.52 8.58
CA LYS A 136 8.92 -1.94 7.44
C LYS A 136 9.88 -1.28 6.46
N LYS A 137 10.84 -0.49 6.95
CA LYS A 137 11.88 0.14 6.11
C LYS A 137 12.68 -0.90 5.32
N LYS A 138 13.08 -1.98 5.97
CA LYS A 138 13.84 -3.08 5.33
C LYS A 138 13.02 -3.78 4.25
N MET A 139 11.75 -4.13 4.55
CA MET A 139 10.87 -4.84 3.63
C MET A 139 10.55 -4.00 2.39
N ILE A 140 10.09 -2.77 2.60
CA ILE A 140 9.71 -1.85 1.52
C ILE A 140 10.92 -1.47 0.68
N GLY A 141 12.03 -1.05 1.31
CA GLY A 141 13.22 -0.62 0.60
C GLY A 141 13.83 -1.71 -0.28
N LYS A 142 13.77 -2.98 0.14
CA LYS A 142 14.21 -4.11 -0.68
C LYS A 142 13.42 -4.22 -1.99
N LEU A 143 12.12 -3.97 -1.95
CA LEU A 143 11.25 -4.10 -3.13
C LEU A 143 11.31 -2.88 -4.04
N LEU A 144 11.33 -1.67 -3.49
CA LEU A 144 11.39 -0.43 -4.29
C LEU A 144 12.66 -0.33 -5.13
N ASN A 145 13.74 -1.03 -4.73
CA ASN A 145 14.97 -1.12 -5.52
C ASN A 145 14.85 -2.07 -6.73
N LEU A 146 13.78 -2.85 -6.84
CA LEU A 146 13.59 -3.75 -7.96
C LEU A 146 13.14 -2.97 -9.21
N LYS A 147 13.65 -3.38 -10.38
CA LYS A 147 13.38 -2.74 -11.67
C LYS A 147 11.90 -2.41 -11.95
N PRO A 148 10.90 -3.27 -11.62
CA PRO A 148 9.50 -2.95 -11.88
C PRO A 148 8.95 -1.78 -11.07
N PHE A 149 9.54 -1.46 -9.93
CA PHE A 149 8.96 -0.56 -8.92
C PHE A 149 9.74 0.74 -8.73
N LYS A 150 10.99 0.78 -9.17
CA LYS A 150 11.93 1.86 -8.87
C LYS A 150 11.49 3.24 -9.40
N ASP A 151 10.66 3.28 -10.46
CA ASP A 151 10.20 4.52 -11.09
C ASP A 151 8.70 4.78 -10.80
N CYS A 152 8.09 3.99 -9.90
CA CYS A 152 6.71 4.20 -9.46
C CYS A 152 6.66 5.33 -8.44
N GLU A 153 5.54 6.04 -8.42
CA GLU A 153 5.21 6.97 -7.34
C GLU A 153 4.69 6.17 -6.14
N THR A 154 5.20 6.46 -4.94
CA THR A 154 4.95 5.66 -3.75
C THR A 154 4.20 6.44 -2.68
N ILE A 155 3.11 5.86 -2.17
CA ILE A 155 2.27 6.42 -1.13
C ILE A 155 2.16 5.41 0.02
N PHE A 156 2.48 5.82 1.24
CA PHE A 156 2.45 4.96 2.42
C PHE A 156 1.50 5.50 3.47
N PHE A 157 0.64 4.62 3.99
CA PHE A 157 -0.35 4.89 5.03
C PHE A 157 -0.02 4.08 6.29
N ASP A 158 0.19 4.76 7.40
CA ASP A 158 0.48 4.14 8.70
C ASP A 158 -0.02 5.05 9.82
N ASP A 159 -0.49 4.50 10.92
CA ASP A 159 -0.97 5.25 12.08
C ASP A 159 0.16 5.73 13.00
N LYS A 160 1.36 5.11 12.91
CA LYS A 160 2.49 5.38 13.80
C LYS A 160 3.46 6.40 13.19
N PRO A 161 3.62 7.61 13.79
CA PRO A 161 4.55 8.61 13.29
C PRO A 161 6.00 8.12 13.15
N LYS A 162 6.41 7.17 14.01
CA LYS A 162 7.75 6.58 13.95
C LYS A 162 7.99 5.78 12.68
N ASN A 163 6.97 5.07 12.20
CA ASN A 163 7.03 4.33 10.94
C ASN A 163 7.10 5.30 9.74
N LEU A 164 6.22 6.32 9.73
CA LEU A 164 6.23 7.36 8.69
C LEU A 164 7.59 8.05 8.59
N LYS A 165 8.16 8.47 9.72
CA LYS A 165 9.48 9.11 9.78
C LYS A 165 10.60 8.19 9.26
N ALA A 166 10.56 6.90 9.59
CA ALA A 166 11.58 5.96 9.14
C ALA A 166 11.61 5.78 7.62
N LEU A 167 10.48 6.02 6.95
CA LEU A 167 10.30 5.81 5.52
C LEU A 167 10.40 7.10 4.68
N GLU A 168 10.54 8.28 5.28
CA GLU A 168 10.63 9.57 4.58
C GLU A 168 11.63 9.61 3.43
N SER A 169 12.74 8.88 3.52
CA SER A 169 13.76 8.84 2.47
C SER A 169 13.51 7.83 1.35
N LEU A 170 12.46 7.03 1.47
CA LEU A 170 12.16 5.93 0.53
C LEU A 170 10.81 6.12 -0.20
N ILE A 171 9.91 6.90 0.37
CA ILE A 171 8.52 7.04 -0.05
C ILE A 171 8.27 8.49 -0.46
N ASP A 172 7.59 8.69 -1.59
CA ASP A 172 7.25 10.04 -2.07
C ASP A 172 6.25 10.73 -1.14
N PHE A 173 5.26 9.98 -0.62
CA PHE A 173 4.20 10.53 0.24
C PHE A 173 3.90 9.62 1.43
N ASN A 174 4.14 10.14 2.63
CA ASN A 174 3.86 9.47 3.90
C ASN A 174 2.64 10.10 4.55
N LEU A 175 1.56 9.33 4.74
CA LEU A 175 0.27 9.81 5.18
C LEU A 175 -0.13 9.17 6.52
N ASN A 176 -0.52 10.03 7.48
CA ASN A 176 -0.99 9.57 8.79
C ASN A 176 -2.41 8.99 8.65
N ALA A 177 -2.52 7.67 8.76
CA ALA A 177 -3.76 6.94 8.60
C ALA A 177 -4.80 7.31 9.66
N ARG A 178 -4.38 7.59 10.91
CA ARG A 178 -5.30 7.99 11.98
C ARG A 178 -5.98 9.31 11.65
N ALA A 179 -5.20 10.31 11.22
CA ALA A 179 -5.76 11.61 10.82
C ALA A 179 -6.77 11.46 9.67
N ILE A 180 -6.49 10.60 8.69
CA ILE A 180 -7.39 10.32 7.57
C ILE A 180 -8.67 9.62 8.05
N ASN A 181 -8.55 8.62 8.89
CA ASN A 181 -9.68 7.88 9.43
C ASN A 181 -10.59 8.78 10.30
N ASP A 182 -10.00 9.69 11.08
CA ASP A 182 -10.75 10.62 11.95
C ASP A 182 -11.57 11.63 11.11
N ILE A 183 -11.03 12.08 9.99
CA ILE A 183 -11.69 13.05 9.10
C ILE A 183 -12.65 12.34 8.14
N GLY A 184 -12.38 11.07 7.80
CA GLY A 184 -13.12 10.31 6.79
C GLY A 184 -12.93 10.87 5.37
N ALA A 185 -11.91 11.69 5.14
CA ALA A 185 -11.62 12.31 3.87
C ALA A 185 -10.15 12.06 3.46
N ILE A 186 -9.97 11.63 2.23
CA ILE A 186 -8.65 11.52 1.61
C ILE A 186 -8.36 12.83 0.88
N PRO A 187 -7.12 13.35 0.94
CA PRO A 187 -6.74 14.53 0.20
C PRO A 187 -7.10 14.38 -1.29
N VAL A 188 -7.72 15.40 -1.89
CA VAL A 188 -8.25 15.37 -3.27
C VAL A 188 -7.17 15.04 -4.29
N GLU A 189 -5.94 15.40 -4.02
CA GLU A 189 -4.75 15.11 -4.84
C GLU A 189 -4.44 13.61 -4.97
N TRP A 190 -4.97 12.78 -4.06
CA TRP A 190 -4.80 11.32 -4.03
C TRP A 190 -6.05 10.57 -4.49
N ALA A 191 -7.16 11.26 -4.73
CA ALA A 191 -8.31 10.66 -5.33
C ALA A 191 -7.94 10.17 -6.74
N THR A 192 -8.06 8.88 -6.97
CA THR A 192 -7.81 8.27 -8.28
C THR A 192 -8.76 8.90 -9.30
N SER A 193 -8.21 9.70 -10.19
CA SER A 193 -8.93 10.24 -11.35
C SER A 193 -9.00 9.22 -12.47
#